data_abfe5b93e96c9255fb2af78ccc65bb7d
#
_entry.id   abfe5b93e96c9255fb2af78ccc65bb7d
#
_cell.length_a   1.000
_cell.length_b   1.000
_cell.length_c   1.000
_cell.angle_alpha   90.00
_cell.angle_beta   90.00
_cell.angle_gamma   90.00
#
_symmetry.space_group_name_H-M   'P 1'
#
loop_
_entity.id
_entity.type
_entity.pdbx_description
1 polymer ?
#
loop_
_entity_poly.entity_id
_entity_poly.type
_entity_poly.pdbx_seq_one_letter_code
_entity_poly.pdbx_strand_id
1 'polypeptide(L)'
;MASKSKKKSTSKKTTGKTTKKAGENFVIDEIIIWIVLAVSILLLISNFGFGGTLGASASAFLMESFGAGAYLVPFLLFGVTAFLVSNKHNRIVYWKSGAAVICFLILCGLFELISDAGGTVGGSLADILSPALGVAGTYVI
;
A
#
# COMPACT_ATOMS: atom_id res chain seq x y z
N MET A 1 -35.43 -15.47 62.34
CA MET A 1 -36.44 -15.49 61.28
C MET A 1 -35.82 -15.09 59.98
N ALA A 2 -35.75 -15.97 59.16
CA ALA A 2 -35.94 -16.10 57.73
C ALA A 2 -35.92 -14.83 56.90
N SER A 3 -35.06 -14.78 55.86
CA SER A 3 -35.44 -14.78 54.46
C SER A 3 -34.19 -14.53 53.64
N LYS A 4 -33.56 -15.42 53.04
CA LYS A 4 -33.69 -16.02 51.75
C LYS A 4 -34.00 -15.02 50.60
N SER A 5 -32.94 -14.60 49.91
CA SER A 5 -33.07 -14.14 48.54
C SER A 5 -32.04 -14.77 47.63
N LYS A 6 -32.56 -15.59 46.80
CA LYS A 6 -31.94 -16.39 45.75
C LYS A 6 -31.74 -15.50 44.55
N LYS A 7 -30.52 -15.20 44.18
CA LYS A 7 -30.23 -14.54 42.90
C LYS A 7 -29.62 -15.50 41.90
N LYS A 8 -30.46 -15.90 41.00
CA LYS A 8 -30.19 -16.75 39.88
C LYS A 8 -29.36 -15.97 38.85
N SER A 9 -28.13 -16.34 38.68
CA SER A 9 -27.29 -15.85 37.61
C SER A 9 -27.66 -16.55 36.32
N THR A 10 -28.18 -15.81 35.40
CA THR A 10 -28.38 -16.26 34.02
C THR A 10 -27.15 -15.89 33.24
N SER A 11 -26.21 -16.80 33.14
CA SER A 11 -25.13 -16.71 32.20
C SER A 11 -25.63 -16.85 30.79
N LYS A 12 -25.52 -15.82 30.03
CA LYS A 12 -25.97 -15.76 28.66
C LYS A 12 -24.81 -15.82 27.70
N LYS A 13 -24.60 -16.97 27.24
CA LYS A 13 -24.08 -17.42 25.95
C LYS A 13 -24.14 -16.38 24.83
N THR A 14 -23.04 -15.66 24.62
CA THR A 14 -22.86 -14.80 23.44
C THR A 14 -21.45 -14.92 22.86
N THR A 15 -20.79 -16.08 23.05
CA THR A 15 -19.39 -16.23 22.64
C THR A 15 -19.22 -16.91 21.27
N GLY A 16 -20.32 -17.29 20.62
CA GLY A 16 -20.22 -18.08 19.39
C GLY A 16 -20.14 -17.28 18.09
N LYS A 17 -20.49 -15.99 18.11
CA LYS A 17 -20.62 -15.21 16.87
C LYS A 17 -19.42 -14.30 16.59
N THR A 18 -18.66 -13.94 17.63
CA THR A 18 -17.50 -13.04 17.50
C THR A 18 -16.24 -13.80 17.07
N THR A 19 -16.12 -15.04 17.50
CA THR A 19 -14.96 -15.90 17.13
C THR A 19 -15.00 -16.37 15.68
N LYS A 20 -16.20 -16.60 15.10
CA LYS A 20 -16.32 -16.95 13.68
C LYS A 20 -15.92 -15.79 12.77
N LYS A 21 -16.37 -14.57 13.04
CA LYS A 21 -15.99 -13.40 12.26
C LYS A 21 -14.50 -13.06 12.35
N ALA A 22 -13.87 -13.28 13.49
CA ALA A 22 -12.45 -13.06 13.66
C ALA A 22 -11.62 -14.08 12.87
N GLY A 23 -12.04 -15.33 12.81
CA GLY A 23 -11.39 -16.37 12.02
C GLY A 23 -11.55 -16.18 10.52
N GLU A 24 -12.74 -15.81 10.06
CA GLU A 24 -12.98 -15.52 8.63
C GLU A 24 -12.15 -14.32 8.14
N ASN A 25 -12.08 -13.26 8.93
CA ASN A 25 -11.28 -12.09 8.58
C ASN A 25 -9.79 -12.41 8.53
N PHE A 26 -9.29 -13.27 9.41
CA PHE A 26 -7.89 -13.70 9.41
C PHE A 26 -7.53 -14.46 8.14
N VAL A 27 -8.37 -15.39 7.72
CA VAL A 27 -8.17 -16.18 6.48
C VAL A 27 -8.23 -15.29 5.25
N ILE A 28 -9.19 -14.35 5.20
CA ILE A 28 -9.31 -13.40 4.08
C ILE A 28 -8.06 -12.53 3.98
N ASP A 29 -7.53 -12.07 5.11
CA ASP A 29 -6.33 -11.25 5.16
C ASP A 29 -5.09 -11.99 4.65
N GLU A 30 -4.96 -13.24 5.04
CA GLU A 30 -3.89 -14.10 4.59
C GLU A 30 -3.96 -14.34 3.07
N ILE A 31 -5.15 -14.61 2.55
CA ILE A 31 -5.39 -14.76 1.10
C ILE A 31 -5.04 -13.47 0.36
N ILE A 32 -5.44 -12.31 0.87
CA ILE A 32 -5.13 -11.01 0.25
C ILE A 32 -3.61 -10.81 0.17
N ILE A 33 -2.88 -11.09 1.25
CA ILE A 33 -1.41 -10.97 1.25
C ILE A 33 -0.78 -11.87 0.18
N TRP A 34 -1.24 -13.12 0.08
CA TRP A 34 -0.71 -14.06 -0.91
C TRP A 34 -1.00 -13.64 -2.34
N ILE A 35 -2.22 -13.14 -2.61
CA ILE A 35 -2.60 -12.62 -3.93
C ILE A 35 -1.74 -11.39 -4.28
N VAL A 36 -1.60 -10.44 -3.36
CA VAL A 36 -0.80 -9.24 -3.58
C VAL A 36 0.67 -9.58 -3.75
N LEU A 37 1.19 -10.55 -2.98
CA LEU A 37 2.54 -11.05 -3.16
C LEU A 37 2.75 -11.62 -4.57
N ALA A 38 1.82 -12.48 -5.03
CA ALA A 38 1.89 -13.06 -6.37
C ALA A 38 1.86 -11.98 -7.46
N VAL A 39 0.95 -10.99 -7.33
CA VAL A 39 0.86 -9.86 -8.26
C VAL A 39 2.13 -9.02 -8.22
N SER A 40 2.68 -8.75 -7.05
CA SER A 40 3.91 -7.97 -6.89
C SER A 40 5.11 -8.66 -7.56
N ILE A 41 5.22 -9.98 -7.40
CA ILE A 41 6.26 -10.77 -8.05
C ILE A 41 6.07 -10.77 -9.58
N LEU A 42 4.83 -10.94 -10.06
CA LEU A 42 4.53 -10.88 -11.49
C LEU A 42 4.88 -9.52 -12.09
N LEU A 43 4.54 -8.42 -11.41
CA LEU A 43 4.91 -7.08 -11.84
C LEU A 43 6.43 -6.88 -11.84
N LEU A 44 7.12 -7.41 -10.84
CA LEU A 44 8.57 -7.35 -10.79
C LEU A 44 9.20 -8.06 -11.99
N ILE A 45 8.82 -9.32 -12.23
CA ILE A 45 9.29 -10.12 -13.36
C ILE A 45 8.92 -9.44 -14.69
N SER A 46 7.74 -8.85 -14.76
CA SER A 46 7.26 -8.10 -15.91
C SER A 46 8.12 -6.89 -16.23
N ASN A 47 8.55 -6.13 -15.22
CA ASN A 47 9.44 -4.99 -15.38
C ASN A 47 10.84 -5.40 -15.89
N PHE A 48 11.26 -6.63 -15.64
CA PHE A 48 12.49 -7.20 -16.22
C PHE A 48 12.32 -7.80 -17.64
N GLY A 49 11.11 -7.69 -18.22
CA GLY A 49 10.81 -8.13 -19.58
C GLY A 49 10.43 -9.61 -19.72
N PHE A 50 10.28 -10.33 -18.61
CA PHE A 50 9.93 -11.77 -18.63
C PHE A 50 8.42 -12.04 -18.51
N GLY A 51 7.59 -11.01 -18.45
CA GLY A 51 6.16 -11.13 -18.19
C GLY A 51 5.28 -11.49 -19.38
N GLY A 52 5.85 -11.82 -20.55
CA GLY A 52 5.10 -12.07 -21.78
C GLY A 52 4.33 -10.83 -22.25
N THR A 53 3.31 -11.02 -23.12
CA THR A 53 2.54 -9.90 -23.72
C THR A 53 1.75 -9.09 -22.67
N LEU A 54 1.10 -9.77 -21.72
CA LEU A 54 0.36 -9.10 -20.64
C LEU A 54 1.29 -8.38 -19.69
N GLY A 55 2.40 -9.00 -19.35
CA GLY A 55 3.41 -8.38 -18.52
C GLY A 55 4.09 -7.19 -19.20
N ALA A 56 4.37 -7.28 -20.49
CA ALA A 56 4.91 -6.17 -21.26
C ALA A 56 3.97 -4.96 -21.26
N SER A 57 2.67 -5.18 -21.43
CA SER A 57 1.67 -4.10 -21.35
C SER A 57 1.59 -3.47 -19.96
N ALA A 58 1.61 -4.28 -18.90
CA ALA A 58 1.60 -3.79 -17.53
C ALA A 58 2.90 -3.02 -17.20
N SER A 59 4.04 -3.55 -17.63
CA SER A 59 5.34 -2.89 -17.47
C SER A 59 5.40 -1.57 -18.24
N ALA A 60 4.94 -1.55 -19.50
CA ALA A 60 4.89 -0.34 -20.31
C ALA A 60 4.04 0.75 -19.64
N PHE A 61 2.86 0.39 -19.14
CA PHE A 61 1.99 1.31 -18.40
C PHE A 61 2.65 1.84 -17.13
N LEU A 62 3.31 0.99 -16.37
CA LEU A 62 4.02 1.40 -15.16
C LEU A 62 5.22 2.30 -15.47
N MET A 63 5.97 1.98 -16.53
CA MET A 63 7.11 2.78 -16.98
C MET A 63 6.66 4.15 -17.50
N GLU A 64 5.58 4.18 -18.28
CA GLU A 64 5.00 5.43 -18.76
C GLU A 64 4.47 6.29 -17.60
N SER A 65 3.83 5.67 -16.61
CA SER A 65 3.27 6.37 -15.46
C SER A 65 4.31 6.83 -14.47
N PHE A 66 5.22 5.95 -14.06
CA PHE A 66 6.14 6.17 -12.94
C PHE A 66 7.62 6.19 -13.36
N GLY A 67 7.92 5.95 -14.64
CA GLY A 67 9.28 5.91 -15.13
C GLY A 67 10.16 4.91 -14.35
N ALA A 68 11.31 5.34 -13.89
CA ALA A 68 12.21 4.54 -13.07
C ALA A 68 11.57 4.07 -11.75
N GLY A 69 10.58 4.81 -11.23
CA GLY A 69 9.80 4.41 -10.05
C GLY A 69 8.99 3.14 -10.25
N ALA A 70 8.72 2.72 -11.50
CA ALA A 70 8.01 1.49 -11.81
C ALA A 70 8.61 0.24 -11.17
N TYR A 71 9.93 0.21 -10.99
CA TYR A 71 10.62 -0.89 -10.30
C TYR A 71 10.34 -0.94 -8.80
N LEU A 72 10.02 0.19 -8.19
CA LEU A 72 9.68 0.25 -6.76
C LEU A 72 8.20 -0.05 -6.50
N VAL A 73 7.32 0.08 -7.51
CA VAL A 73 5.87 -0.16 -7.37
C VAL A 73 5.54 -1.53 -6.78
N PRO A 74 6.08 -2.66 -7.26
CA PRO A 74 5.77 -3.97 -6.68
C PRO A 74 6.20 -4.10 -5.22
N PHE A 75 7.33 -3.52 -4.84
CA PHE A 75 7.79 -3.52 -3.45
C PHE A 75 6.90 -2.66 -2.56
N LEU A 76 6.50 -1.49 -3.04
CA LEU A 76 5.58 -0.61 -2.35
C LEU A 76 4.21 -1.24 -2.19
N LEU A 77 3.68 -1.85 -3.25
CA LEU A 77 2.39 -2.53 -3.24
C LEU A 77 2.36 -3.64 -2.18
N PHE A 78 3.37 -4.50 -2.17
CA PHE A 78 3.48 -5.57 -1.19
C PHE A 78 3.70 -5.03 0.22
N GLY A 79 4.62 -4.10 0.40
CA GLY A 79 4.96 -3.51 1.70
C GLY A 79 3.78 -2.80 2.35
N VAL A 80 3.06 -1.98 1.58
CA VAL A 80 1.86 -1.27 2.07
C VAL A 80 0.76 -2.27 2.43
N THR A 81 0.51 -3.27 1.60
CA THR A 81 -0.53 -4.27 1.88
C THR A 81 -0.18 -5.10 3.11
N ALA A 82 1.05 -5.60 3.22
CA ALA A 82 1.52 -6.34 4.38
C ALA A 82 1.42 -5.50 5.67
N PHE A 83 1.78 -4.22 5.58
CA PHE A 83 1.69 -3.30 6.71
C PHE A 83 0.24 -3.02 7.13
N LEU A 84 -0.66 -2.79 6.17
CA LEU A 84 -2.09 -2.58 6.44
C LEU A 84 -2.73 -3.81 7.09
N VAL A 85 -2.46 -4.98 6.55
CA VAL A 85 -3.05 -6.23 7.06
C VAL A 85 -2.49 -6.57 8.44
N SER A 86 -1.18 -6.40 8.63
CA SER A 86 -0.53 -6.66 9.91
C SER A 86 -1.02 -5.75 11.05
N ASN A 87 -1.48 -4.56 10.72
CA ASN A 87 -1.83 -3.54 11.72
C ASN A 87 -3.29 -3.06 11.63
N LYS A 88 -4.21 -3.90 11.24
CA LYS A 88 -5.64 -3.56 11.03
C LYS A 88 -6.33 -2.86 12.21
N HIS A 89 -5.86 -3.07 13.43
CA HIS A 89 -6.50 -2.53 14.63
C HIS A 89 -6.09 -1.07 14.95
N ASN A 90 -5.15 -0.51 14.20
CA ASN A 90 -4.62 0.79 14.52
C ASN A 90 -4.95 1.81 13.43
N ARG A 91 -5.79 2.79 13.75
CA ARG A 91 -6.21 3.85 12.83
C ARG A 91 -5.02 4.67 12.27
N ILE A 92 -3.93 4.72 13.01
CA ILE A 92 -2.70 5.42 12.63
C ILE A 92 -2.01 4.74 11.44
N VAL A 93 -2.28 3.47 11.20
CA VAL A 93 -1.70 2.69 10.10
C VAL A 93 -2.10 3.25 8.73
N TYR A 94 -3.36 3.67 8.58
CA TYR A 94 -3.83 4.29 7.35
C TYR A 94 -3.09 5.59 7.04
N TRP A 95 -2.80 6.40 8.06
CA TRP A 95 -2.02 7.63 7.93
C TRP A 95 -0.56 7.33 7.54
N LYS A 96 0.05 6.34 8.17
CA LYS A 96 1.43 5.91 7.85
C LYS A 96 1.53 5.31 6.45
N SER A 97 0.55 4.52 6.06
CA SER A 97 0.48 3.94 4.71
C SER A 97 0.28 5.04 3.65
N GLY A 98 -0.61 6.01 3.91
CA GLY A 98 -0.77 7.17 3.05
C GLY A 98 0.53 7.99 2.92
N ALA A 99 1.23 8.20 4.02
CA ALA A 99 2.53 8.88 4.01
C ALA A 99 3.58 8.14 3.16
N ALA A 100 3.60 6.80 3.19
CA ALA A 100 4.50 6.01 2.36
C ALA A 100 4.20 6.18 0.86
N VAL A 101 2.93 6.20 0.47
CA VAL A 101 2.52 6.46 -0.92
C VAL A 101 2.89 7.87 -1.34
N ILE A 102 2.64 8.87 -0.50
CA ILE A 102 3.01 10.27 -0.79
C ILE A 102 4.53 10.40 -0.94
N CYS A 103 5.30 9.78 -0.06
CA CYS A 103 6.76 9.76 -0.15
C CYS A 103 7.23 9.12 -1.47
N PHE A 104 6.60 8.04 -1.90
CA PHE A 104 6.89 7.41 -3.20
C PHE A 104 6.60 8.35 -4.38
N LEU A 105 5.46 9.05 -4.35
CA LEU A 105 5.12 10.03 -5.39
C LEU A 105 6.13 11.18 -5.45
N ILE A 106 6.56 11.67 -4.29
CA ILE A 106 7.61 12.71 -4.22
C ILE A 106 8.92 12.18 -4.79
N LEU A 107 9.30 10.94 -4.52
CA LEU A 107 10.47 10.31 -5.12
C LEU A 107 10.36 10.23 -6.64
N CYS A 108 9.20 9.87 -7.18
CA CYS A 108 8.98 9.88 -8.64
C CYS A 108 9.16 11.28 -9.22
N GLY A 109 8.63 12.32 -8.55
CA GLY A 109 8.83 13.72 -8.96
C GLY A 109 10.29 14.16 -8.90
N LEU A 110 11.05 13.73 -7.90
CA LEU A 110 12.48 14.00 -7.81
C LEU A 110 13.26 13.29 -8.91
N PHE A 111 12.92 12.03 -9.24
CA PHE A 111 13.53 11.33 -10.36
C PHE A 111 13.30 12.03 -11.69
N GLU A 112 12.12 12.62 -11.91
CA GLU A 112 11.84 13.42 -13.09
C GLU A 112 12.73 14.66 -13.16
N LEU A 113 12.84 15.40 -12.05
CA LEU A 113 13.66 16.63 -11.99
C LEU A 113 15.17 16.36 -12.20
N ILE A 114 15.66 15.18 -11.83
CA ILE A 114 17.09 14.84 -11.91
C ILE A 114 17.43 14.18 -13.23
N SER A 115 16.55 13.35 -13.80
CA SER A 115 16.89 12.43 -14.89
C SER A 115 15.82 12.31 -15.98
N ASP A 116 14.74 13.10 -15.93
CA ASP A 116 13.57 12.95 -16.81
C ASP A 116 13.02 11.51 -16.81
N ALA A 117 13.11 10.82 -15.67
CA ALA A 117 12.82 9.41 -15.53
C ALA A 117 11.64 9.11 -14.58
N GLY A 118 10.88 10.10 -14.20
CA GLY A 118 9.74 9.98 -13.27
C GLY A 118 8.41 9.61 -13.94
N GLY A 119 8.39 9.50 -15.26
CA GLY A 119 7.19 9.21 -16.03
C GLY A 119 6.14 10.35 -15.97
N THR A 120 4.91 10.07 -16.43
CA THR A 120 3.84 11.08 -16.46
C THR A 120 3.43 11.59 -15.08
N VAL A 121 3.47 10.73 -14.07
CA VAL A 121 3.18 11.11 -12.67
C VAL A 121 4.30 11.97 -12.12
N GLY A 122 5.55 11.60 -12.38
CA GLY A 122 6.73 12.38 -12.00
C GLY A 122 6.73 13.75 -12.66
N GLY A 123 6.45 13.83 -13.98
CA GLY A 123 6.34 15.06 -14.73
C GLY A 123 5.28 16.01 -14.19
N SER A 124 4.07 15.51 -13.95
CA SER A 124 2.98 16.31 -13.35
C SER A 124 3.33 16.84 -11.96
N LEU A 125 4.03 16.04 -11.15
CA LEU A 125 4.51 16.46 -9.84
C LEU A 125 5.66 17.47 -9.94
N ALA A 126 6.57 17.26 -10.91
CA ALA A 126 7.65 18.20 -11.19
C ALA A 126 7.12 19.58 -11.59
N ASP A 127 6.08 19.63 -12.43
CA ASP A 127 5.42 20.87 -12.83
C ASP A 127 4.78 21.62 -11.65
N ILE A 128 4.23 20.89 -10.69
CA ILE A 128 3.67 21.48 -9.47
C ILE A 128 4.77 21.93 -8.50
N LEU A 129 5.84 21.16 -8.38
CA LEU A 129 6.95 21.43 -7.48
C LEU A 129 7.95 22.43 -8.06
N SER A 130 8.05 22.53 -9.39
CA SER A 130 8.98 23.41 -10.09
C SER A 130 8.90 24.88 -9.62
N PRO A 131 7.70 25.49 -9.47
CA PRO A 131 7.63 26.85 -8.94
C PRO A 131 8.06 26.96 -7.48
N ALA A 132 7.90 25.87 -6.69
CA ALA A 132 8.32 25.85 -5.29
C ALA A 132 9.82 25.56 -5.14
N LEU A 133 10.36 24.70 -6.00
CA LEU A 133 11.78 24.31 -6.00
C LEU A 133 12.62 25.16 -6.94
N GLY A 134 11.99 25.91 -7.88
CA GLY A 134 12.67 26.70 -8.90
C GLY A 134 13.65 27.73 -8.29
N VAL A 135 13.30 28.31 -7.16
CA VAL A 135 14.17 29.21 -6.41
C VAL A 135 15.32 28.45 -5.72
N ALA A 136 15.06 27.26 -5.21
CA ALA A 136 16.07 26.41 -4.56
C ALA A 136 16.91 25.63 -5.59
N GLY A 137 16.29 25.18 -6.69
CA GLY A 137 16.97 24.43 -7.75
C GLY A 137 18.01 25.25 -8.51
N THR A 138 17.75 26.55 -8.66
CA THR A 138 18.72 27.47 -9.29
C THR A 138 19.99 27.66 -8.45
N TYR A 139 19.94 27.38 -7.15
CA TYR A 139 21.10 27.45 -6.26
C TYR A 139 21.89 26.14 -6.16
N VAL A 140 21.38 25.04 -6.67
CA VAL A 140 22.00 23.69 -6.58
C VAL A 140 22.68 23.28 -7.90
N ILE A 141 22.36 23.98 -8.97
CA ILE A 141 23.02 23.85 -10.28
C ILE A 141 23.91 25.08 -10.48
#